data_478367ce5bf72aaf68e7d1f246e8cc05
#
_entry.id   478367ce5bf72aaf68e7d1f246e8cc05
#
_cell.length_a   1.000
_cell.length_b   1.000
_cell.length_c   1.000
_cell.angle_alpha   90.00
_cell.angle_beta   90.00
_cell.angle_gamma   90.00
#
_symmetry.space_group_name_H-M   'P 1'
#
loop_
_entity.id
_entity.type
_entity.pdbx_description
1 polymer ?
#
loop_
_entity_poly.entity_id
_entity_poly.type
_entity_poly.pdbx_seq_one_letter_code
_entity_poly.pdbx_strand_id
1 'polypeptide(L)'
;MSHNRAKMHFLSKIILKLLKKSSLKKLSSSPNSAIGGSIKIGDFCNFSFYPNAKKISIGSGFSIRNYCNILVSNNAELHIGNNVFMNNYCSINCLEKIEIGENTLFGEGVKLYDHNHQYSASPDFKVEHQKFNSAPIKIGKNCWLGSNVIVLKGVTIGDNVIIGAGCVIHKDIPSNSMIINKQEHIVKNL
;
A
#
# COMPACT_ATOMS: atom_id res chain seq x y z
N MET A 1 -27.48 7.36 -32.21
CA MET A 1 -26.65 6.60 -31.26
C MET A 1 -25.33 7.30 -30.87
N SER A 2 -24.72 8.12 -31.73
CA SER A 2 -23.43 8.80 -31.43
C SER A 2 -23.50 9.88 -30.33
N HIS A 3 -24.58 10.64 -30.29
CA HIS A 3 -24.77 11.77 -29.35
C HIS A 3 -24.87 11.30 -27.88
N ASN A 4 -25.55 10.19 -27.63
CA ASN A 4 -25.63 9.61 -26.26
C ASN A 4 -24.31 9.03 -25.77
N ARG A 5 -23.47 8.47 -26.64
CA ARG A 5 -22.13 8.00 -26.30
C ARG A 5 -21.20 9.15 -25.91
N ALA A 6 -21.21 10.25 -26.64
CA ALA A 6 -20.43 11.44 -26.33
C ALA A 6 -20.82 12.05 -24.98
N LYS A 7 -22.12 12.16 -24.70
CA LYS A 7 -22.66 12.69 -23.44
C LYS A 7 -22.30 11.79 -22.25
N MET A 8 -22.38 10.47 -22.42
CA MET A 8 -22.00 9.50 -21.39
C MET A 8 -20.49 9.54 -21.10
N HIS A 9 -19.65 9.68 -22.13
CA HIS A 9 -18.21 9.84 -21.98
C HIS A 9 -17.81 11.15 -21.27
N PHE A 10 -18.52 12.24 -21.54
CA PHE A 10 -18.33 13.52 -20.86
C PHE A 10 -18.70 13.43 -19.37
N LEU A 11 -19.84 12.82 -19.05
CA LEU A 11 -20.29 12.59 -17.67
C LEU A 11 -19.30 11.72 -16.89
N SER A 12 -18.79 10.64 -17.48
CA SER A 12 -17.80 9.77 -16.82
C SER A 12 -16.52 10.53 -16.46
N LYS A 13 -16.02 11.41 -17.33
CA LYS A 13 -14.84 12.26 -17.03
C LYS A 13 -15.09 13.23 -15.87
N ILE A 14 -16.29 13.81 -15.79
CA ILE A 14 -16.64 14.69 -14.65
C ILE A 14 -16.68 13.91 -13.36
N ILE A 15 -17.32 12.73 -13.36
CA ILE A 15 -17.39 11.87 -12.17
C ILE A 15 -15.99 11.48 -11.69
N LEU A 16 -15.12 11.03 -12.59
CA LEU A 16 -13.73 10.68 -12.25
C LEU A 16 -12.96 11.87 -11.66
N LYS A 17 -13.15 13.08 -12.22
CA LYS A 17 -12.52 14.29 -11.66
C LYS A 17 -13.03 14.62 -10.26
N LEU A 18 -14.32 14.43 -9.99
CA LEU A 18 -14.91 14.65 -8.66
C LEU A 18 -14.41 13.61 -7.65
N LEU A 19 -14.32 12.34 -8.05
CA LEU A 19 -13.76 11.25 -7.20
C LEU A 19 -12.31 11.52 -6.85
N LYS A 20 -11.47 11.92 -7.80
CA LYS A 20 -10.07 12.31 -7.52
C LYS A 20 -9.98 13.49 -6.55
N LYS A 21 -10.81 14.51 -6.75
CA LYS A 21 -10.85 15.67 -5.84
C LYS A 21 -11.27 15.26 -4.42
N SER A 22 -12.24 14.35 -4.29
CA SER A 22 -12.64 13.77 -3.00
C SER A 22 -11.50 13.00 -2.34
N SER A 23 -10.78 12.16 -3.09
CA SER A 23 -9.63 11.39 -2.58
C SER A 23 -8.50 12.31 -2.12
N LEU A 24 -8.18 13.35 -2.89
CA LEU A 24 -7.19 14.38 -2.49
C LEU A 24 -7.62 15.11 -1.22
N LYS A 25 -8.91 15.46 -1.10
CA LYS A 25 -9.45 16.11 0.09
C LYS A 25 -9.32 15.20 1.32
N LYS A 26 -9.63 13.92 1.21
CA LYS A 26 -9.44 12.94 2.30
C LYS A 26 -7.99 12.84 2.72
N LEU A 27 -7.06 12.83 1.75
CA LEU A 27 -5.62 12.78 2.02
C LEU A 27 -5.15 14.01 2.80
N SER A 28 -5.60 15.21 2.42
CA SER A 28 -5.14 16.49 3.01
C SER A 28 -5.89 16.95 4.25
N SER A 29 -7.07 16.40 4.53
CA SER A 29 -7.93 16.82 5.65
C SER A 29 -7.83 15.93 6.89
N SER A 30 -7.01 14.88 6.86
CA SER A 30 -6.81 14.03 8.04
C SER A 30 -6.10 14.83 9.14
N PRO A 31 -6.58 14.78 10.39
CA PRO A 31 -5.85 15.33 11.52
C PRO A 31 -4.45 14.69 11.59
N ASN A 32 -3.46 15.44 12.02
CA ASN A 32 -2.07 14.97 12.14
C ASN A 32 -1.43 14.49 10.82
N SER A 33 -1.90 15.01 9.67
CA SER A 33 -1.29 14.71 8.38
C SER A 33 -0.36 15.84 7.91
N ALA A 34 0.81 15.45 7.35
CA ALA A 34 1.73 16.33 6.65
C ALA A 34 1.92 15.78 5.24
N ILE A 35 1.42 16.50 4.25
CA ILE A 35 1.42 16.06 2.86
C ILE A 35 2.29 16.99 2.03
N GLY A 36 3.29 16.42 1.35
CA GLY A 36 4.21 17.15 0.48
C GLY A 36 3.58 17.64 -0.81
N GLY A 37 4.36 18.33 -1.62
CA GLY A 37 3.93 18.84 -2.92
C GLY A 37 3.93 17.78 -4.03
N SER A 38 3.33 18.13 -5.18
CA SER A 38 3.38 17.30 -6.41
C SER A 38 2.81 15.88 -6.26
N ILE A 39 1.70 15.75 -5.55
CA ILE A 39 1.01 14.46 -5.37
C ILE A 39 0.21 14.11 -6.63
N LYS A 40 0.38 12.89 -7.15
CA LYS A 40 -0.39 12.36 -8.27
C LYS A 40 -1.21 11.16 -7.82
N ILE A 41 -2.54 11.23 -7.98
CA ILE A 41 -3.47 10.16 -7.60
C ILE A 41 -4.19 9.65 -8.83
N GLY A 42 -4.18 8.34 -9.01
CA GLY A 42 -4.93 7.61 -10.03
C GLY A 42 -6.43 7.58 -9.76
N ASP A 43 -7.17 6.87 -10.62
CA ASP A 43 -8.60 6.71 -10.49
C ASP A 43 -8.94 5.61 -9.47
N PHE A 44 -10.09 5.76 -8.80
CA PHE A 44 -10.64 4.76 -7.86
C PHE A 44 -9.70 4.39 -6.70
N CYS A 45 -8.78 5.31 -6.32
CA CYS A 45 -7.99 5.15 -5.11
C CYS A 45 -8.82 5.47 -3.88
N ASN A 46 -8.66 4.65 -2.83
CA ASN A 46 -9.33 4.84 -1.54
C ASN A 46 -8.32 5.17 -0.45
N PHE A 47 -8.62 6.23 0.31
CA PHE A 47 -7.88 6.64 1.50
C PHE A 47 -8.82 6.56 2.70
N SER A 48 -8.54 5.62 3.61
CA SER A 48 -9.30 5.38 4.84
C SER A 48 -8.42 5.76 6.03
N PHE A 49 -8.42 7.03 6.39
CA PHE A 49 -7.69 7.55 7.53
C PHE A 49 -8.64 7.73 8.71
N TYR A 50 -8.38 6.98 9.76
CA TYR A 50 -9.20 7.03 10.96
C TYR A 50 -8.90 8.32 11.75
N PRO A 51 -9.91 8.89 12.43
CA PRO A 51 -9.79 10.22 13.04
C PRO A 51 -8.71 10.33 14.13
N ASN A 52 -8.40 9.22 14.79
CA ASN A 52 -7.36 9.16 15.83
C ASN A 52 -6.06 8.54 15.31
N ALA A 53 -5.78 8.58 14.01
CA ALA A 53 -4.46 8.22 13.48
C ALA A 53 -3.40 9.12 14.15
N LYS A 54 -2.31 8.53 14.63
CA LYS A 54 -1.29 9.25 15.38
C LYS A 54 -0.47 10.20 14.50
N LYS A 55 -0.11 9.70 13.30
CA LYS A 55 0.65 10.50 12.34
C LYS A 55 0.53 9.94 10.92
N ILE A 56 0.34 10.84 9.96
CA ILE A 56 0.40 10.50 8.52
C ILE A 56 1.34 11.51 7.87
N SER A 57 2.42 11.02 7.28
CA SER A 57 3.40 11.84 6.58
C SER A 57 3.64 11.28 5.18
N ILE A 58 3.42 12.09 4.16
CA ILE A 58 3.64 11.72 2.76
C ILE A 58 4.53 12.77 2.13
N GLY A 59 5.67 12.33 1.63
CA GLY A 59 6.68 13.19 1.01
C GLY A 59 6.24 13.77 -0.34
N SER A 60 7.04 14.69 -0.85
CA SER A 60 6.82 15.31 -2.17
C SER A 60 7.05 14.29 -3.31
N GLY A 61 6.35 14.49 -4.43
CA GLY A 61 6.50 13.62 -5.60
C GLY A 61 5.84 12.24 -5.47
N PHE A 62 5.05 12.01 -4.41
CA PHE A 62 4.30 10.76 -4.28
C PHE A 62 3.34 10.56 -5.44
N SER A 63 3.40 9.38 -6.06
CA SER A 63 2.57 9.04 -7.21
C SER A 63 1.96 7.65 -7.04
N ILE A 64 0.63 7.58 -7.14
CA ILE A 64 -0.13 6.34 -6.99
C ILE A 64 -1.06 6.17 -8.19
N ARG A 65 -1.06 4.98 -8.79
CA ARG A 65 -1.92 4.61 -9.92
C ARG A 65 -3.30 4.16 -9.44
N ASN A 66 -4.07 3.58 -10.35
CA ASN A 66 -5.49 3.28 -10.15
C ASN A 66 -5.74 2.14 -9.15
N TYR A 67 -6.91 2.16 -8.52
CA TYR A 67 -7.44 1.08 -7.67
C TYR A 67 -6.56 0.75 -6.47
N CYS A 68 -5.79 1.69 -5.97
CA CYS A 68 -4.98 1.51 -4.78
C CYS A 68 -5.76 1.84 -3.51
N ASN A 69 -5.38 1.20 -2.41
CA ASN A 69 -5.98 1.43 -1.10
C ASN A 69 -4.91 1.76 -0.05
N ILE A 70 -5.13 2.81 0.73
CA ILE A 70 -4.31 3.14 1.90
C ILE A 70 -5.24 3.30 3.10
N LEU A 71 -5.09 2.41 4.06
CA LEU A 71 -5.77 2.46 5.34
C LEU A 71 -4.78 2.77 6.45
N VAL A 72 -5.12 3.76 7.30
CA VAL A 72 -4.37 4.07 8.53
C VAL A 72 -5.36 4.08 9.69
N SER A 73 -5.18 3.16 10.61
CA SER A 73 -6.06 2.97 11.76
C SER A 73 -5.83 3.99 12.87
N ASN A 74 -6.68 3.94 13.90
CA ASN A 74 -6.47 4.73 15.13
C ASN A 74 -5.11 4.35 15.75
N ASN A 75 -4.42 5.33 16.30
CA ASN A 75 -3.10 5.21 16.93
C ASN A 75 -1.97 4.75 15.99
N ALA A 76 -2.25 4.54 14.69
CA ALA A 76 -1.26 4.10 13.71
C ALA A 76 -0.44 5.28 13.14
N GLU A 77 0.77 4.94 12.68
CA GLU A 77 1.68 5.89 12.05
C GLU A 77 2.03 5.42 10.62
N LEU A 78 1.79 6.27 9.62
CA LEU A 78 2.23 6.04 8.25
C LEU A 78 3.23 7.11 7.84
N HIS A 79 4.40 6.67 7.39
CA HIS A 79 5.40 7.55 6.77
C HIS A 79 5.75 7.06 5.36
N ILE A 80 5.56 7.91 4.36
CA ILE A 80 5.96 7.69 2.97
C ILE A 80 6.95 8.80 2.60
N GLY A 81 8.15 8.42 2.19
CA GLY A 81 9.22 9.34 1.78
C GLY A 81 8.94 10.06 0.45
N ASN A 82 9.91 10.84 0.00
CA ASN A 82 9.80 11.54 -1.27
C ASN A 82 9.89 10.58 -2.48
N ASN A 83 9.25 10.97 -3.60
CA ASN A 83 9.32 10.25 -4.88
C ASN A 83 8.94 8.77 -4.80
N VAL A 84 8.07 8.38 -3.89
CA VAL A 84 7.55 7.01 -3.84
C VAL A 84 6.49 6.83 -4.92
N PHE A 85 6.60 5.73 -5.67
CA PHE A 85 5.66 5.35 -6.71
C PHE A 85 4.94 4.04 -6.37
N MET A 86 3.63 4.03 -6.51
CA MET A 86 2.79 2.82 -6.37
C MET A 86 2.04 2.57 -7.67
N ASN A 87 2.22 1.38 -8.26
CA ASN A 87 1.49 0.95 -9.44
C ASN A 87 0.04 0.58 -9.09
N ASN A 88 -0.74 0.08 -10.06
CA ASN A 88 -2.15 -0.28 -9.84
C ASN A 88 -2.33 -1.35 -8.76
N TYR A 89 -3.48 -1.33 -8.10
CA TYR A 89 -3.94 -2.37 -7.15
C TYR A 89 -3.04 -2.56 -5.93
N CYS A 90 -2.18 -1.61 -5.61
CA CYS A 90 -1.38 -1.67 -4.38
C CYS A 90 -2.25 -1.40 -3.15
N SER A 91 -1.87 -2.01 -2.02
CA SER A 91 -2.58 -1.83 -0.75
C SER A 91 -1.62 -1.66 0.42
N ILE A 92 -1.85 -0.62 1.23
CA ILE A 92 -1.19 -0.39 2.51
C ILE A 92 -2.25 -0.45 3.59
N ASN A 93 -2.13 -1.39 4.53
CA ASN A 93 -2.99 -1.52 5.68
C ASN A 93 -2.16 -1.35 6.95
N CYS A 94 -2.21 -0.14 7.50
CA CYS A 94 -1.41 0.30 8.63
C CYS A 94 -2.26 0.35 9.90
N LEU A 95 -2.02 -0.58 10.82
CA LEU A 95 -2.69 -0.66 12.12
C LEU A 95 -1.76 -0.23 13.27
N GLU A 96 -0.44 -0.28 13.06
CA GLU A 96 0.55 0.15 14.03
C GLU A 96 1.52 1.16 13.40
N LYS A 97 2.41 0.70 12.51
CA LYS A 97 3.38 1.57 11.88
C LYS A 97 3.93 1.02 10.56
N ILE A 98 3.90 1.84 9.51
CA ILE A 98 4.53 1.55 8.23
C ILE A 98 5.39 2.73 7.80
N GLU A 99 6.66 2.46 7.50
CA GLU A 99 7.62 3.43 6.99
C GLU A 99 8.12 2.97 5.61
N ILE A 100 8.09 3.89 4.63
CA ILE A 100 8.57 3.67 3.27
C ILE A 100 9.57 4.77 2.93
N GLY A 101 10.81 4.40 2.67
CA GLY A 101 11.89 5.30 2.30
C GLY A 101 11.68 5.95 0.93
N GLU A 102 12.41 7.03 0.70
CA GLU A 102 12.34 7.80 -0.54
C GLU A 102 12.78 6.99 -1.78
N ASN A 103 12.33 7.42 -2.96
CA ASN A 103 12.66 6.82 -4.26
C ASN A 103 12.31 5.33 -4.37
N THR A 104 11.36 4.84 -3.57
CA THR A 104 10.93 3.44 -3.58
C THR A 104 9.79 3.23 -4.57
N LEU A 105 9.87 2.14 -5.35
CA LEU A 105 8.93 1.79 -6.41
C LEU A 105 8.20 0.50 -6.07
N PHE A 106 6.87 0.56 -6.12
CA PHE A 106 5.99 -0.60 -6.01
C PHE A 106 5.46 -1.00 -7.39
N GLY A 107 5.71 -2.25 -7.78
CA GLY A 107 5.06 -2.92 -8.89
C GLY A 107 3.56 -3.08 -8.65
N GLU A 108 2.85 -3.60 -9.63
CA GLU A 108 1.40 -3.81 -9.53
C GLU A 108 1.05 -4.80 -8.41
N GLY A 109 0.01 -4.51 -7.64
CA GLY A 109 -0.53 -5.43 -6.64
C GLY A 109 0.32 -5.62 -5.39
N VAL A 110 1.33 -4.79 -5.12
CA VAL A 110 2.11 -4.84 -3.88
C VAL A 110 1.22 -4.58 -2.67
N LYS A 111 1.40 -5.39 -1.60
CA LYS A 111 0.61 -5.30 -0.37
C LYS A 111 1.49 -5.24 0.86
N LEU A 112 1.19 -4.30 1.76
CA LEU A 112 1.83 -4.18 3.07
C LEU A 112 0.78 -4.41 4.15
N TYR A 113 1.03 -5.38 5.05
CA TYR A 113 0.19 -5.70 6.18
C TYR A 113 1.03 -5.75 7.46
N ASP A 114 0.94 -4.72 8.31
CA ASP A 114 1.65 -4.68 9.59
C ASP A 114 0.94 -5.44 10.71
N HIS A 115 -0.04 -6.27 10.37
CA HIS A 115 -0.87 -6.97 11.34
C HIS A 115 -1.37 -8.31 10.83
N ASN A 116 -1.79 -9.17 11.77
CA ASN A 116 -2.56 -10.39 11.56
C ASN A 116 -3.73 -10.43 12.55
N HIS A 117 -4.81 -11.12 12.21
CA HIS A 117 -5.87 -11.42 13.18
C HIS A 117 -5.33 -12.28 14.32
N GLN A 118 -5.85 -12.07 15.54
CA GLN A 118 -5.62 -12.96 16.67
C GLN A 118 -6.51 -14.20 16.54
N TYR A 119 -6.09 -15.28 17.16
CA TYR A 119 -6.88 -16.48 17.30
C TYR A 119 -6.66 -17.11 18.67
N SER A 120 -7.67 -17.82 19.18
CA SER A 120 -7.56 -18.71 20.34
C SER A 120 -7.48 -20.17 19.87
N ALA A 121 -6.60 -20.95 20.48
CA ALA A 121 -6.36 -22.32 20.05
C ALA A 121 -7.07 -23.36 20.94
N SER A 122 -7.49 -23.03 22.18
CA SER A 122 -8.05 -23.98 23.13
C SER A 122 -9.02 -23.28 24.10
N PRO A 123 -10.09 -23.94 24.56
CA PRO A 123 -10.57 -25.25 24.11
C PRO A 123 -11.19 -25.27 22.73
N ASP A 124 -11.69 -24.10 22.23
CA ASP A 124 -12.32 -23.96 20.93
C ASP A 124 -11.51 -23.02 20.06
N PHE A 125 -11.14 -23.49 18.88
CA PHE A 125 -10.45 -22.65 17.90
C PHE A 125 -11.39 -21.54 17.41
N LYS A 126 -10.92 -20.28 17.54
CA LYS A 126 -11.68 -19.11 17.10
C LYS A 126 -10.77 -18.04 16.55
N VAL A 127 -11.07 -17.53 15.36
CA VAL A 127 -10.43 -16.33 14.81
C VAL A 127 -11.15 -15.09 15.35
N GLU A 128 -10.40 -14.18 15.95
CA GLU A 128 -10.92 -12.93 16.50
C GLU A 128 -10.93 -11.85 15.42
N HIS A 129 -12.12 -11.57 14.85
CA HIS A 129 -12.27 -10.67 13.72
C HIS A 129 -11.83 -9.21 14.00
N GLN A 130 -11.91 -8.77 15.26
CA GLN A 130 -11.62 -7.37 15.64
C GLN A 130 -10.34 -7.23 16.47
N LYS A 131 -9.62 -8.31 16.72
CA LYS A 131 -8.36 -8.28 17.47
C LYS A 131 -7.19 -8.61 16.55
N PHE A 132 -6.13 -7.83 16.68
CA PHE A 132 -4.98 -7.92 15.80
C PHE A 132 -3.69 -8.02 16.62
N ASN A 133 -2.73 -8.75 16.08
CA ASN A 133 -1.33 -8.69 16.47
C ASN A 133 -0.59 -7.89 15.40
N SER A 134 -0.05 -6.76 15.77
CA SER A 134 0.69 -5.88 14.87
C SER A 134 2.19 -5.87 15.17
N ALA A 135 2.98 -5.50 14.19
CA ALA A 135 4.39 -5.16 14.35
C ALA A 135 4.81 -4.26 13.17
N PRO A 136 5.66 -3.25 13.39
CA PRO A 136 6.02 -2.27 12.39
C PRO A 136 6.62 -2.89 11.13
N ILE A 137 6.33 -2.27 9.96
CA ILE A 137 7.03 -2.53 8.70
C ILE A 137 7.91 -1.32 8.40
N LYS A 138 9.15 -1.59 8.04
CA LYS A 138 10.08 -0.57 7.55
C LYS A 138 10.66 -0.99 6.20
N ILE A 139 10.53 -0.12 5.20
CA ILE A 139 11.15 -0.27 3.88
C ILE A 139 12.13 0.88 3.69
N GLY A 140 13.37 0.58 3.39
CA GLY A 140 14.43 1.54 3.15
C GLY A 140 14.21 2.36 1.89
N LYS A 141 15.18 3.20 1.56
CA LYS A 141 15.18 4.04 0.35
C LYS A 141 15.68 3.27 -0.88
N ASN A 142 15.32 3.78 -2.07
CA ASN A 142 15.76 3.23 -3.36
C ASN A 142 15.41 1.75 -3.54
N CYS A 143 14.27 1.29 -3.01
CA CYS A 143 13.84 -0.09 -3.14
C CYS A 143 12.90 -0.28 -4.34
N TRP A 144 12.96 -1.47 -4.94
CA TRP A 144 12.00 -1.90 -5.94
C TRP A 144 11.32 -3.20 -5.51
N LEU A 145 10.03 -3.13 -5.23
CA LEU A 145 9.19 -4.28 -4.97
C LEU A 145 8.47 -4.66 -6.26
N GLY A 146 8.76 -5.84 -6.80
CA GLY A 146 8.13 -6.38 -8.00
C GLY A 146 6.63 -6.60 -7.82
N SER A 147 5.94 -6.91 -8.91
CA SER A 147 4.48 -7.12 -8.89
C SER A 147 4.07 -8.24 -7.94
N ASN A 148 2.95 -8.02 -7.23
CA ASN A 148 2.38 -8.97 -6.28
C ASN A 148 3.30 -9.36 -5.11
N VAL A 149 4.27 -8.52 -4.76
CA VAL A 149 5.04 -8.67 -3.53
C VAL A 149 4.14 -8.37 -2.34
N ILE A 150 4.22 -9.21 -1.31
CA ILE A 150 3.51 -9.02 -0.04
C ILE A 150 4.56 -8.89 1.07
N VAL A 151 4.49 -7.82 1.85
CA VAL A 151 5.32 -7.62 3.03
C VAL A 151 4.47 -7.79 4.27
N LEU A 152 4.89 -8.71 5.16
CA LEU A 152 4.18 -9.02 6.38
C LEU A 152 4.72 -8.23 7.57
N LYS A 153 3.95 -8.22 8.64
CA LYS A 153 4.24 -7.50 9.88
C LYS A 153 5.63 -7.82 10.46
N GLY A 154 6.27 -6.81 11.03
CA GLY A 154 7.55 -6.93 11.72
C GLY A 154 8.78 -6.94 10.81
N VAL A 155 8.60 -6.81 9.49
CA VAL A 155 9.69 -6.88 8.52
C VAL A 155 10.39 -5.54 8.36
N THR A 156 11.72 -5.57 8.40
CA THR A 156 12.60 -4.47 7.98
C THR A 156 13.30 -4.83 6.67
N ILE A 157 13.10 -4.02 5.64
CA ILE A 157 13.81 -4.06 4.36
C ILE A 157 14.79 -2.90 4.35
N GLY A 158 16.08 -3.20 4.15
CA GLY A 158 17.14 -2.19 4.10
C GLY A 158 17.08 -1.31 2.83
N ASP A 159 18.08 -0.47 2.65
CA ASP A 159 18.18 0.40 1.47
C ASP A 159 18.68 -0.36 0.23
N ASN A 160 18.34 0.13 -0.97
CA ASN A 160 18.81 -0.40 -2.25
C ASN A 160 18.46 -1.89 -2.43
N VAL A 161 17.23 -2.29 -2.11
CA VAL A 161 16.77 -3.67 -2.21
C VAL A 161 15.86 -3.85 -3.42
N ILE A 162 16.06 -4.95 -4.15
CA ILE A 162 15.17 -5.39 -5.23
C ILE A 162 14.48 -6.67 -4.79
N ILE A 163 13.15 -6.71 -4.89
CA ILE A 163 12.36 -7.90 -4.59
C ILE A 163 11.61 -8.32 -5.86
N GLY A 164 11.89 -9.52 -6.33
CA GLY A 164 11.25 -10.13 -7.49
C GLY A 164 9.74 -10.30 -7.30
N ALA A 165 9.00 -10.35 -8.41
CA ALA A 165 7.56 -10.51 -8.39
C ALA A 165 7.09 -11.78 -7.65
N GLY A 166 5.93 -11.69 -6.99
CA GLY A 166 5.29 -12.83 -6.30
C GLY A 166 5.95 -13.25 -4.99
N CYS A 167 6.95 -12.53 -4.50
CA CYS A 167 7.58 -12.85 -3.21
C CYS A 167 6.69 -12.46 -2.03
N VAL A 168 6.62 -13.34 -1.01
CA VAL A 168 6.04 -13.04 0.30
C VAL A 168 7.18 -12.87 1.30
N ILE A 169 7.33 -11.65 1.81
CA ILE A 169 8.42 -11.27 2.70
C ILE A 169 7.95 -11.34 4.15
N HIS A 170 8.56 -12.23 4.92
CA HIS A 170 8.26 -12.48 6.33
C HIS A 170 9.48 -12.47 7.23
N LYS A 171 10.65 -12.08 6.69
CA LYS A 171 11.92 -11.90 7.40
C LYS A 171 12.61 -10.65 6.88
N ASP A 172 13.46 -10.08 7.70
CA ASP A 172 14.27 -8.91 7.36
C ASP A 172 15.17 -9.16 6.16
N ILE A 173 15.35 -8.11 5.35
CA ILE A 173 16.23 -8.12 4.18
C ILE A 173 17.30 -7.06 4.38
N PRO A 174 18.58 -7.42 4.35
CA PRO A 174 19.67 -6.46 4.48
C PRO A 174 19.75 -5.53 3.26
N SER A 175 20.35 -4.37 3.46
CA SER A 175 20.59 -3.41 2.37
C SER A 175 21.43 -4.01 1.25
N ASN A 176 21.28 -3.45 0.02
CA ASN A 176 22.04 -3.85 -1.16
C ASN A 176 21.82 -5.32 -1.57
N SER A 177 20.58 -5.80 -1.43
CA SER A 177 20.21 -7.19 -1.69
C SER A 177 19.18 -7.32 -2.79
N MET A 178 19.19 -8.50 -3.45
CA MET A 178 18.14 -8.90 -4.37
C MET A 178 17.51 -10.19 -3.88
N ILE A 179 16.18 -10.21 -3.80
CA ILE A 179 15.39 -11.39 -3.47
C ILE A 179 14.63 -11.83 -4.72
N ILE A 180 14.73 -13.10 -5.05
CA ILE A 180 13.97 -13.72 -6.14
C ILE A 180 13.21 -14.93 -5.60
N ASN A 181 12.01 -15.16 -6.15
CA ASN A 181 11.24 -16.36 -5.84
C ASN A 181 11.71 -17.52 -6.73
N LYS A 182 12.09 -18.64 -6.12
CA LYS A 182 12.38 -19.87 -6.86
C LYS A 182 11.11 -20.71 -6.93
N GLN A 183 10.55 -20.88 -8.13
CA GLN A 183 9.39 -21.73 -8.39
C GLN A 183 9.80 -22.98 -9.16
N GLU A 184 9.21 -24.12 -8.78
CA GLU A 184 9.33 -25.38 -9.53
C GLU A 184 8.01 -25.65 -10.24
N HIS A 185 8.08 -25.90 -11.54
CA HIS A 185 6.91 -26.22 -12.36
C HIS A 185 6.91 -27.72 -12.67
N ILE A 186 5.80 -28.38 -12.36
CA ILE A 186 5.58 -29.78 -12.73
C ILE A 186 4.70 -29.80 -13.98
N VAL A 187 5.25 -30.26 -15.08
CA VAL A 187 4.50 -30.48 -16.32
C VAL A 187 4.00 -31.92 -16.35
N LYS A 188 2.69 -32.09 -16.55
CA LYS A 188 2.04 -33.41 -16.73
C LYS A 188 1.43 -33.45 -18.12
N ASN A 189 1.60 -34.57 -18.82
CA ASN A 189 0.87 -34.84 -20.05
C ASN A 189 -0.60 -35.11 -19.71
N LEU A 190 -1.53 -34.61 -20.55
CA LEU A 190 -2.97 -34.83 -20.44
C LEU A 190 -3.37 -36.10 -21.20
#